data_1e368d91aaf2ccda6fbb9e695a84daa6
#
_entry.id   1e368d91aaf2ccda6fbb9e695a84daa6
#
_cell.length_a   1.000
_cell.length_b   1.000
_cell.length_c   1.000
_cell.angle_alpha   90.00
_cell.angle_beta   90.00
_cell.angle_gamma   90.00
#
_symmetry.space_group_name_H-M   'P 1'
#
loop_
_entity.id
_entity.type
_entity.pdbx_description
1 polymer ?
#
loop_
_entity_poly.entity_id
_entity_poly.type
_entity_poly.pdbx_seq_one_letter_code
_entity_poly.pdbx_strand_id
1 'polypeptide(L)'
;MKRIFEINPWKVITHTFNKEDKRLQESMTSTGNEYMGMRGMFEEKYSGDTHKGIYLGGVWFPDKTRVGWWKNGYPEYFGKVINAVDFVSVDVKLDGESVDLAKDEFSDFELALDMKSGILTRSYVVKRGEKKVKL
;
A
#
# COMPACT_ATOMS: atom_id res chain seq x y z
N MET A 1 21.13 9.82 -2.34
CA MET A 1 19.78 9.22 -2.24
C MET A 1 19.24 9.55 -0.85
N LYS A 2 18.07 10.18 -0.73
CA LYS A 2 17.48 10.52 0.57
C LYS A 2 16.88 9.24 1.16
N ARG A 3 17.19 8.94 2.41
CA ARG A 3 16.61 7.78 3.10
C ARG A 3 15.14 8.07 3.42
N ILE A 4 14.25 7.16 3.07
CA ILE A 4 12.80 7.29 3.29
C ILE A 4 12.40 6.63 4.60
N PHE A 5 13.03 5.50 4.94
CA PHE A 5 12.70 4.73 6.14
C PHE A 5 13.81 4.84 7.20
N GLU A 6 13.42 4.77 8.46
CA GLU A 6 14.36 4.69 9.59
C GLU A 6 15.10 3.36 9.64
N ILE A 7 16.25 3.34 10.31
CA ILE A 7 16.94 2.09 10.62
C ILE A 7 16.37 1.54 11.92
N ASN A 8 15.62 0.46 11.80
CA ASN A 8 15.08 -0.25 12.96
C ASN A 8 15.16 -1.76 12.68
N PRO A 9 15.62 -2.59 13.62
CA PRO A 9 15.80 -4.02 13.39
C PRO A 9 14.49 -4.80 13.19
N TRP A 10 13.35 -4.24 13.66
CA TRP A 10 12.07 -4.93 13.69
C TRP A 10 10.90 -4.11 13.13
N LYS A 11 11.16 -2.90 12.67
CA LYS A 11 10.11 -2.02 12.14
C LYS A 11 10.56 -1.35 10.86
N VAL A 12 9.64 -1.21 9.92
CA VAL A 12 9.77 -0.33 8.76
C VAL A 12 8.97 0.93 9.06
N ILE A 13 9.67 2.03 9.35
CA ILE A 13 9.03 3.28 9.83
C ILE A 13 9.41 4.43 8.90
N THR A 14 8.43 5.27 8.59
CA THR A 14 8.64 6.58 7.96
C THR A 14 7.71 7.62 8.56
N HIS A 15 8.23 8.83 8.78
CA HIS A 15 7.46 9.99 9.23
C HIS A 15 7.20 10.99 8.10
N THR A 16 7.48 10.58 6.87
CA THR A 16 7.24 11.41 5.70
C THR A 16 6.33 10.70 4.71
N PHE A 17 5.37 11.44 4.18
CA PHE A 17 4.58 11.03 3.05
C PHE A 17 4.93 11.92 1.86
N ASN A 18 5.55 11.31 0.85
CA ASN A 18 5.77 11.92 -0.45
C ASN A 18 4.96 11.14 -1.49
N LYS A 19 4.15 11.83 -2.26
CA LYS A 19 3.29 11.22 -3.29
C LYS A 19 4.09 10.40 -4.32
N GLU A 20 5.31 10.83 -4.63
CA GLU A 20 6.20 10.12 -5.57
C GLU A 20 6.72 8.79 -5.01
N ASP A 21 6.85 8.67 -3.68
CA ASP A 21 7.35 7.48 -3.01
C ASP A 21 6.25 6.51 -2.57
N LYS A 22 4.98 6.84 -2.83
CA LYS A 22 3.84 6.07 -2.32
C LYS A 22 3.89 4.60 -2.72
N ARG A 23 4.15 4.29 -3.98
CA ARG A 23 4.25 2.89 -4.42
C ARG A 23 5.39 2.13 -3.75
N LEU A 24 6.50 2.82 -3.45
CA LEU A 24 7.61 2.23 -2.71
C LEU A 24 7.21 1.97 -1.25
N GLN A 25 6.54 2.92 -0.60
CA GLN A 25 6.02 2.75 0.75
C GLN A 25 5.04 1.57 0.81
N GLU A 26 4.10 1.46 -0.13
CA GLU A 26 3.17 0.31 -0.24
C GLU A 26 3.89 -1.03 -0.38
N SER A 27 4.98 -1.07 -1.15
CA SER A 27 5.76 -2.30 -1.33
C SER A 27 6.52 -2.67 -0.06
N MET A 28 7.18 -1.69 0.58
CA MET A 28 8.01 -1.93 1.75
C MET A 28 7.22 -2.26 3.01
N THR A 29 5.93 -1.90 3.05
CA THR A 29 5.03 -2.18 4.16
C THR A 29 3.98 -3.23 3.84
N SER A 30 4.24 -4.08 2.86
CA SER A 30 3.38 -5.22 2.53
C SER A 30 3.38 -6.24 3.66
N THR A 31 2.23 -6.83 3.90
CA THR A 31 2.02 -7.91 4.87
C THR A 31 1.40 -9.12 4.20
N GLY A 32 1.55 -10.29 4.79
CA GLY A 32 0.94 -11.49 4.25
C GLY A 32 1.19 -12.72 5.10
N ASN A 33 0.51 -13.78 4.73
CA ASN A 33 0.68 -15.12 5.25
C ASN A 33 0.62 -16.13 4.09
N GLU A 34 0.56 -17.42 4.39
CA GLU A 34 0.51 -18.48 3.38
C GLU A 34 -0.75 -18.47 2.48
N TYR A 35 -1.80 -17.74 2.88
CA TYR A 35 -3.08 -17.70 2.14
C TYR A 35 -3.29 -16.42 1.37
N MET A 36 -2.77 -15.30 1.87
CA MET A 36 -2.97 -14.01 1.25
C MET A 36 -1.80 -13.05 1.49
N GLY A 37 -1.64 -12.12 0.56
CA GLY A 37 -0.74 -10.98 0.69
C GLY A 37 -1.46 -9.67 0.40
N MET A 38 -1.06 -8.63 1.08
CA MET A 38 -1.60 -7.30 0.90
C MET A 38 -0.49 -6.26 0.88
N ARG A 39 -0.53 -5.34 -0.08
CA ARG A 39 0.37 -4.19 -0.08
C ARG A 39 -0.03 -3.22 1.01
N GLY A 40 0.91 -2.44 1.53
CA GLY A 40 0.66 -1.41 2.53
C GLY A 40 -0.09 -0.20 1.95
N MET A 41 -1.24 -0.45 1.35
CA MET A 41 -2.08 0.57 0.73
C MET A 41 -2.85 1.36 1.78
N PHE A 42 -3.34 2.55 1.41
CA PHE A 42 -4.24 3.30 2.25
C PHE A 42 -5.64 2.70 2.17
N GLU A 43 -6.27 2.52 3.32
CA GLU A 43 -7.64 2.04 3.44
C GLU A 43 -8.61 3.14 3.00
N GLU A 44 -8.37 4.38 3.43
CA GLU A 44 -9.17 5.53 3.01
C GLU A 44 -8.89 5.91 1.55
N LYS A 45 -9.76 6.76 1.02
CA LYS A 45 -9.65 7.27 -0.34
C LYS A 45 -8.30 7.95 -0.58
N TYR A 46 -7.68 7.60 -1.69
CA TYR A 46 -6.50 8.28 -2.18
C TYR A 46 -6.61 8.45 -3.71
N SER A 47 -6.73 9.70 -4.18
CA SER A 47 -6.91 10.01 -5.61
C SER A 47 -5.61 10.17 -6.39
N GLY A 48 -4.46 10.08 -5.71
CA GLY A 48 -3.13 10.13 -6.34
C GLY A 48 -2.68 8.78 -6.88
N ASP A 49 -1.42 8.71 -7.30
CA ASP A 49 -0.83 7.48 -7.80
C ASP A 49 -0.67 6.44 -6.68
N THR A 50 -1.17 5.24 -6.91
CA THR A 50 -1.18 4.13 -5.95
C THR A 50 -1.10 2.79 -6.68
N HIS A 51 -0.57 1.78 -6.02
CA HIS A 51 -0.60 0.40 -6.51
C HIS A 51 -1.24 -0.50 -5.45
N LYS A 52 -2.56 -0.38 -5.33
CA LYS A 52 -3.32 -1.26 -4.45
C LYS A 52 -3.17 -2.71 -4.88
N GLY A 53 -3.04 -3.60 -3.93
CA GLY A 53 -2.90 -5.03 -4.22
C GLY A 53 -3.29 -5.89 -3.04
N ILE A 54 -4.28 -6.75 -3.28
CA ILE A 54 -4.69 -7.84 -2.40
C ILE A 54 -4.61 -9.11 -3.23
N TYR A 55 -3.86 -10.08 -2.77
CA TYR A 55 -3.57 -11.31 -3.50
C TYR A 55 -3.95 -12.51 -2.64
N LEU A 56 -4.72 -13.43 -3.20
CA LEU A 56 -5.16 -14.66 -2.54
C LEU A 56 -4.42 -15.85 -3.13
N GLY A 57 -3.97 -16.75 -2.28
CA GLY A 57 -3.36 -18.01 -2.71
C GLY A 57 -4.34 -18.82 -3.54
N GLY A 58 -3.87 -19.37 -4.67
CA GLY A 58 -4.71 -20.16 -5.58
C GLY A 58 -5.60 -19.34 -6.53
N VAL A 59 -5.63 -18.02 -6.41
CA VAL A 59 -6.36 -17.13 -7.33
C VAL A 59 -5.41 -16.60 -8.39
N TRP A 60 -5.55 -17.12 -9.60
CA TRP A 60 -4.67 -16.80 -10.71
C TRP A 60 -5.41 -16.91 -12.05
N PHE A 61 -4.81 -16.34 -13.08
CA PHE A 61 -5.29 -16.41 -14.46
C PHE A 61 -4.16 -16.92 -15.36
N PRO A 62 -4.43 -17.86 -16.29
CA PRO A 62 -3.43 -18.27 -17.27
C PRO A 62 -3.18 -17.14 -18.27
N ASP A 63 -1.91 -16.74 -18.42
CA ASP A 63 -1.51 -15.74 -19.40
C ASP A 63 -0.39 -16.30 -20.27
N LYS A 64 -0.33 -15.84 -21.54
CA LYS A 64 0.73 -16.21 -22.45
C LYS A 64 2.05 -15.61 -22.01
N THR A 65 3.11 -16.42 -22.05
CA THR A 65 4.45 -15.93 -21.79
C THR A 65 4.85 -14.91 -22.86
N ARG A 66 5.11 -13.66 -22.44
CA ARG A 66 5.48 -12.54 -23.32
C ARG A 66 6.96 -12.21 -23.19
N VAL A 67 7.81 -13.19 -23.45
CA VAL A 67 9.28 -12.94 -23.52
C VAL A 67 9.68 -12.73 -24.98
N GLY A 68 10.51 -11.73 -25.22
CA GLY A 68 10.98 -11.39 -26.59
C GLY A 68 11.89 -12.44 -27.23
N TRP A 69 12.26 -13.46 -26.49
CA TRP A 69 13.04 -14.61 -26.96
C TRP A 69 12.70 -15.84 -26.10
N TRP A 70 12.73 -16.98 -26.74
CA TRP A 70 12.43 -18.27 -26.11
C TRP A 70 13.71 -18.96 -25.68
N LYS A 71 13.76 -19.38 -24.42
CA LYS A 71 14.73 -20.37 -23.94
C LYS A 71 14.08 -21.74 -23.85
N ASN A 72 14.88 -22.78 -24.06
CA ASN A 72 14.43 -24.15 -23.81
C ASN A 72 13.89 -24.29 -22.37
N GLY A 73 12.69 -24.84 -22.24
CA GLY A 73 12.05 -25.04 -20.95
C GLY A 73 11.11 -23.92 -20.47
N TYR A 74 10.97 -22.82 -21.20
CA TYR A 74 9.93 -21.83 -20.86
C TYR A 74 8.55 -22.37 -21.24
N PRO A 75 7.57 -22.33 -20.32
CA PRO A 75 6.20 -22.70 -20.63
C PRO A 75 5.55 -21.68 -21.57
N GLU A 76 4.64 -22.14 -22.42
CA GLU A 76 3.85 -21.25 -23.29
C GLU A 76 2.92 -20.35 -22.47
N TYR A 77 2.41 -20.89 -21.36
CA TYR A 77 1.53 -20.19 -20.42
C TYR A 77 2.12 -20.21 -19.03
N PHE A 78 1.82 -19.18 -18.25
CA PHE A 78 2.15 -19.09 -16.83
C PHE A 78 0.93 -18.63 -16.02
N GLY A 79 0.90 -18.96 -14.72
CA GLY A 79 -0.10 -18.44 -13.80
C GLY A 79 0.19 -17.00 -13.42
N LYS A 80 -0.69 -16.08 -13.78
CA LYS A 80 -0.61 -14.68 -13.40
C LYS A 80 -1.49 -14.45 -12.18
N VAL A 81 -0.88 -14.12 -11.04
CA VAL A 81 -1.63 -13.73 -9.84
C VAL A 81 -2.40 -12.45 -10.13
N ILE A 82 -3.67 -12.44 -9.80
CA ILE A 82 -4.57 -11.31 -10.01
C ILE A 82 -4.98 -10.68 -8.68
N ASN A 83 -5.32 -9.39 -8.72
CA ASN A 83 -5.89 -8.71 -7.56
C ASN A 83 -7.23 -9.35 -7.18
N ALA A 84 -7.40 -9.57 -5.89
CA ALA A 84 -8.69 -9.90 -5.31
C ALA A 84 -9.56 -8.64 -5.15
N VAL A 85 -10.79 -8.86 -4.69
CA VAL A 85 -11.71 -7.77 -4.34
C VAL A 85 -11.10 -6.92 -3.23
N ASP A 86 -11.18 -5.60 -3.34
CA ASP A 86 -10.78 -4.66 -2.29
C ASP A 86 -11.82 -4.69 -1.15
N PHE A 87 -11.48 -5.38 -0.07
CA PHE A 87 -12.34 -5.53 1.11
C PHE A 87 -11.87 -4.69 2.31
N VAL A 88 -10.83 -3.89 2.14
CA VAL A 88 -10.27 -3.04 3.22
C VAL A 88 -10.55 -1.56 3.02
N SER A 89 -10.97 -1.15 1.82
CA SER A 89 -11.24 0.26 1.56
C SER A 89 -12.40 0.79 2.39
N VAL A 90 -12.19 1.95 3.02
CA VAL A 90 -13.18 2.70 3.79
C VAL A 90 -13.30 4.13 3.27
N ASP A 91 -14.47 4.72 3.37
CA ASP A 91 -14.68 6.15 3.08
C ASP A 91 -14.78 6.92 4.39
N VAL A 92 -13.68 7.54 4.80
CA VAL A 92 -13.62 8.40 5.98
C VAL A 92 -14.06 9.80 5.57
N LYS A 93 -15.08 10.35 6.24
CA LYS A 93 -15.60 11.69 5.96
C LYS A 93 -15.45 12.59 7.17
N LEU A 94 -14.97 13.80 6.93
CA LEU A 94 -14.95 14.89 7.88
C LEU A 94 -15.87 16.01 7.36
N ASP A 95 -16.89 16.38 8.14
CA ASP A 95 -17.91 17.36 7.74
C ASP A 95 -18.59 17.06 6.38
N GLY A 96 -18.80 15.76 6.10
CA GLY A 96 -19.44 15.28 4.86
C GLY A 96 -18.52 15.12 3.65
N GLU A 97 -17.27 15.55 3.74
CA GLU A 97 -16.26 15.41 2.68
C GLU A 97 -15.27 14.28 2.96
N SER A 98 -14.99 13.45 1.95
CA SER A 98 -14.03 12.35 2.08
C SER A 98 -12.61 12.88 2.34
N VAL A 99 -11.90 12.21 3.25
CA VAL A 99 -10.47 12.44 3.46
C VAL A 99 -9.68 11.87 2.28
N ASP A 100 -8.76 12.67 1.76
CA ASP A 100 -7.90 12.30 0.63
C ASP A 100 -6.52 12.94 0.75
N LEU A 101 -5.53 12.20 1.23
CA LEU A 101 -4.17 12.71 1.41
C LEU A 101 -3.48 13.16 0.11
N ALA A 102 -4.05 12.88 -1.05
CA ALA A 102 -3.56 13.47 -2.29
C ALA A 102 -3.92 14.97 -2.42
N LYS A 103 -4.92 15.43 -1.67
CA LYS A 103 -5.50 16.78 -1.78
C LYS A 103 -5.49 17.55 -0.46
N ASP A 104 -5.76 16.83 0.65
CA ASP A 104 -5.90 17.43 1.97
C ASP A 104 -4.54 17.92 2.51
N GLU A 105 -4.58 18.98 3.30
CA GLU A 105 -3.45 19.40 4.12
C GLU A 105 -3.39 18.49 5.36
N PHE A 106 -2.21 17.94 5.64
CA PHE A 106 -1.99 17.07 6.79
C PHE A 106 -0.62 17.33 7.45
N SER A 107 -0.48 16.85 8.69
CA SER A 107 0.76 16.88 9.46
C SER A 107 0.91 15.59 10.28
N ASP A 108 2.05 15.46 10.96
CA ASP A 108 2.33 14.36 11.91
C ASP A 108 2.11 12.96 11.32
N PHE A 109 2.51 12.80 10.06
CA PHE A 109 2.39 11.51 9.37
C PHE A 109 3.37 10.50 9.94
N GLU A 110 2.86 9.33 10.27
CA GLU A 110 3.64 8.14 10.60
C GLU A 110 3.05 6.93 9.89
N LEU A 111 3.92 6.13 9.28
CA LEU A 111 3.61 4.82 8.73
C LEU A 111 4.62 3.84 9.32
N ALA A 112 4.14 2.83 10.04
CA ALA A 112 4.99 1.86 10.73
C ALA A 112 4.48 0.43 10.56
N LEU A 113 5.30 -0.44 9.97
CA LEU A 113 5.10 -1.88 9.98
C LEU A 113 5.94 -2.50 11.09
N ASP A 114 5.30 -3.11 12.07
CA ASP A 114 5.96 -3.94 13.07
C ASP A 114 6.06 -5.38 12.56
N MET A 115 7.29 -5.79 12.22
CA MET A 115 7.56 -7.11 11.64
C MET A 115 7.39 -8.26 12.64
N LYS A 116 7.40 -7.99 13.95
CA LYS A 116 7.18 -9.03 14.97
C LYS A 116 5.71 -9.40 15.09
N SER A 117 4.83 -8.41 15.02
CA SER A 117 3.38 -8.61 15.12
C SER A 117 2.70 -8.74 13.76
N GLY A 118 3.36 -8.32 12.66
CA GLY A 118 2.77 -8.25 11.34
C GLY A 118 1.71 -7.14 11.20
N ILE A 119 1.75 -6.14 12.08
CA ILE A 119 0.77 -5.06 12.12
C ILE A 119 1.34 -3.82 11.43
N LEU A 120 0.62 -3.34 10.43
CA LEU A 120 0.84 -2.04 9.81
C LEU A 120 -0.06 -1.00 10.46
N THR A 121 0.53 0.08 10.94
CA THR A 121 -0.20 1.24 11.48
C THR A 121 0.13 2.48 10.66
N ARG A 122 -0.85 3.35 10.50
CA ARG A 122 -0.68 4.67 9.93
C ARG A 122 -1.43 5.68 10.80
N SER A 123 -0.80 6.82 11.05
CA SER A 123 -1.46 7.95 11.70
C SER A 123 -1.04 9.27 11.07
N TYR A 124 -1.93 10.24 11.09
CA TYR A 124 -1.68 11.59 10.60
C TYR A 124 -2.76 12.54 11.14
N VAL A 125 -2.52 13.82 11.05
CA VAL A 125 -3.49 14.87 11.43
C VAL A 125 -3.94 15.58 10.16
N VAL A 126 -5.22 15.48 9.82
CA VAL A 126 -5.85 16.25 8.73
C VAL A 126 -6.28 17.61 9.26
N LYS A 127 -6.02 18.65 8.45
CA LYS A 127 -6.46 20.02 8.73
C LYS A 127 -7.55 20.41 7.75
N ARG A 128 -8.68 20.91 8.30
CA ARG A 128 -9.77 21.50 7.52
C ARG A 128 -10.25 22.77 8.19
N GLY A 129 -9.89 23.92 7.59
CA GLY A 129 -10.08 25.22 8.23
C GLY A 129 -9.35 25.28 9.59
N GLU A 130 -10.06 25.58 10.64
CA GLU A 130 -9.50 25.63 12.01
C GLU A 130 -9.50 24.24 12.71
N LYS A 131 -10.16 23.24 12.12
CA LYS A 131 -10.26 21.90 12.70
C LYS A 131 -9.02 21.08 12.40
N LYS A 132 -8.56 20.34 13.40
CA LYS A 132 -7.50 19.33 13.29
C LYS A 132 -8.04 17.99 13.81
N VAL A 133 -7.97 16.97 13.00
CA VAL A 133 -8.45 15.63 13.36
C VAL A 133 -7.34 14.64 13.16
N LYS A 134 -7.01 13.89 14.21
CA LYS A 134 -6.06 12.78 14.13
C LYS A 134 -6.81 11.52 13.68
N LEU A 135 -6.26 10.88 12.66
CA LEU A 135 -6.69 9.60 12.14
C LEU A 135 -5.60 8.55 12.37
#